data_cc14d4a2c86fa0996c7bbc0bbbdc9d9e
#
_entry.id   cc14d4a2c86fa0996c7bbc0bbbdc9d9e
#
_cell.length_a   1.000
_cell.length_b   1.000
_cell.length_c   1.000
_cell.angle_alpha   90.00
_cell.angle_beta   90.00
_cell.angle_gamma   90.00
#
_symmetry.space_group_name_H-M   'P 1'
#
loop_
_entity.id
_entity.type
_entity.pdbx_description
1 polymer ?
#
loop_
_entity_poly.entity_id
_entity_poly.type
_entity_poly.pdbx_seq_one_letter_code
_entity_poly.pdbx_strand_id
1 'polypeptide(L)'
;MELAEEVFGAVNEDLLWEAITHYRASARAGTHATKNRWRVSGSGKKLWKQKGTGRARIGSIRSPLWRHGGTVHGPQPRSYDYAFPKKKLLGALRSALAAKFADGKLLVVTSFEVKEPKTKLFREALGKLKVEGTTLLVDISTAENKNLELSSRNIDGLELVRANEVHPYHIMRYTHVVFAQPALEKLQDALRKTSSNRRHEAEPVEEKKKKPARRLGKTKTKAEVA
;
A
#
# COMPACT_ATOMS: atom_id res chain seq x y z
N MET A 1 8.20 -27.48 10.27
CA MET A 1 7.09 -26.55 10.59
C MET A 1 6.04 -26.72 9.52
N GLU A 2 4.78 -26.90 9.87
CA GLU A 2 3.69 -27.00 8.92
C GLU A 2 3.22 -25.61 8.50
N LEU A 3 3.18 -25.37 7.20
CA LEU A 3 2.67 -24.14 6.62
C LEU A 3 1.19 -24.29 6.30
N ALA A 4 0.38 -23.30 6.71
CA ALA A 4 -1.05 -23.35 6.49
C ALA A 4 -1.40 -23.09 5.03
N GLU A 5 -2.03 -24.01 4.32
CA GLU A 5 -2.49 -23.85 2.94
C GLU A 5 -3.39 -22.62 2.74
N GLU A 6 -4.16 -22.24 3.75
CA GLU A 6 -4.99 -21.03 3.71
C GLU A 6 -4.19 -19.72 3.58
N VAL A 7 -2.93 -19.72 4.03
CA VAL A 7 -2.02 -18.58 3.97
C VAL A 7 -1.18 -18.60 2.70
N PHE A 8 -0.75 -19.80 2.27
CA PHE A 8 0.15 -20.00 1.12
C PHE A 8 -0.58 -20.54 -0.11
N GLY A 9 -1.81 -20.04 -0.35
CA GLY A 9 -2.65 -20.45 -1.48
C GLY A 9 -2.27 -19.80 -2.82
N ALA A 10 -3.28 -19.57 -3.66
CA ALA A 10 -3.09 -19.01 -5.00
C ALA A 10 -2.52 -17.59 -4.96
N VAL A 11 -1.57 -17.31 -5.87
CA VAL A 11 -1.00 -15.98 -6.07
C VAL A 11 -1.95 -15.12 -6.90
N ASN A 12 -2.19 -13.89 -6.46
CA ASN A 12 -2.96 -12.87 -7.18
C ASN A 12 -2.06 -11.68 -7.46
N GLU A 13 -1.58 -11.58 -8.69
CA GLU A 13 -0.61 -10.55 -9.13
C GLU A 13 -1.24 -9.15 -9.17
N ASP A 14 -2.51 -9.02 -9.60
CA ASP A 14 -3.20 -7.74 -9.66
C ASP A 14 -3.33 -7.11 -8.28
N LEU A 15 -3.66 -7.95 -7.29
CA LEU A 15 -3.78 -7.52 -5.90
C LEU A 15 -2.43 -7.10 -5.30
N LEU A 16 -1.35 -7.80 -5.66
CA LEU A 16 0.02 -7.44 -5.29
C LEU A 16 0.42 -6.09 -5.88
N TRP A 17 0.17 -5.90 -7.18
CA TRP A 17 0.46 -4.65 -7.86
C TRP A 17 -0.28 -3.47 -7.22
N GLU A 18 -1.58 -3.62 -6.94
CA GLU A 18 -2.40 -2.59 -6.30
C GLU A 18 -1.85 -2.22 -4.91
N ALA A 19 -1.50 -3.22 -4.09
CA ALA A 19 -0.95 -3.00 -2.75
C ALA A 19 0.42 -2.31 -2.78
N ILE A 20 1.31 -2.69 -3.69
CA ILE A 20 2.63 -2.06 -3.85
C ILE A 20 2.50 -0.63 -4.35
N THR A 21 1.60 -0.38 -5.31
CA THR A 21 1.33 0.96 -5.83
C THR A 21 0.78 1.88 -4.74
N HIS A 22 -0.15 1.39 -3.92
CA HIS A 22 -0.66 2.11 -2.76
C HIS A 22 0.47 2.48 -1.79
N TYR A 23 1.30 1.52 -1.39
CA TYR A 23 2.42 1.76 -0.46
C TYR A 23 3.38 2.83 -0.98
N ARG A 24 3.75 2.75 -2.27
CA ARG A 24 4.63 3.75 -2.90
C ARG A 24 3.97 5.11 -3.05
N ALA A 25 2.66 5.15 -3.25
CA ALA A 25 1.92 6.41 -3.34
C ALA A 25 1.83 7.09 -1.97
N SER A 26 1.53 6.37 -0.89
CA SER A 26 1.45 6.92 0.47
C SER A 26 2.81 7.42 0.99
N ALA A 27 3.92 6.83 0.53
CA ALA A 27 5.26 7.29 0.88
C ALA A 27 5.66 8.63 0.21
N ARG A 28 4.89 9.12 -0.78
CA ARG A 28 5.21 10.38 -1.48
C ARG A 28 4.83 11.59 -0.65
N ALA A 29 5.79 12.47 -0.37
CA ALA A 29 5.55 13.71 0.36
C ALA A 29 4.69 14.73 -0.43
N GLY A 30 4.74 14.72 -1.76
CA GLY A 30 3.92 15.56 -2.62
C GLY A 30 4.17 17.07 -2.50
N THR A 31 5.37 17.48 -2.13
CA THR A 31 5.74 18.88 -1.81
C THR A 31 6.04 19.75 -3.02
N HIS A 32 6.03 19.18 -4.24
CA HIS A 32 6.31 19.94 -5.46
C HIS A 32 5.25 21.02 -5.69
N ALA A 33 5.71 22.23 -6.00
CA ALA A 33 4.84 23.39 -6.19
C ALA A 33 5.39 24.31 -7.27
N THR A 34 4.51 24.90 -8.05
CA THR A 34 4.83 26.03 -8.92
C THR A 34 4.07 27.27 -8.47
N LYS A 35 4.65 28.45 -8.74
CA LYS A 35 4.00 29.71 -8.44
C LYS A 35 2.98 30.02 -9.55
N ASN A 36 1.71 29.99 -9.20
CA ASN A 36 0.66 30.50 -10.06
C ASN A 36 0.61 32.04 -10.04
N ARG A 37 -0.22 32.65 -10.87
CA ARG A 37 -0.36 34.11 -10.99
C ARG A 37 -0.54 34.82 -9.65
N TRP A 38 -1.17 34.19 -8.66
CA TRP A 38 -1.42 34.79 -7.34
C TRP A 38 -0.18 34.76 -6.43
N ARG A 39 0.65 33.74 -6.59
CA ARG A 39 1.84 33.55 -5.75
C ARG A 39 3.10 34.24 -6.31
N VAL A 40 3.10 34.63 -7.58
CA VAL A 40 4.24 35.37 -8.18
C VAL A 40 4.24 36.78 -7.64
N SER A 41 5.43 37.23 -7.16
CA SER A 41 5.66 38.63 -6.75
C SER A 41 5.62 39.53 -7.99
N GLY A 42 5.04 40.70 -7.85
CA GLY A 42 4.95 41.66 -8.94
C GLY A 42 3.83 42.70 -8.73
N SER A 43 3.85 43.78 -9.50
CA SER A 43 2.85 44.84 -9.40
C SER A 43 1.45 44.36 -9.77
N GLY A 44 0.47 44.80 -8.99
CA GLY A 44 -0.96 44.63 -9.32
C GLY A 44 -1.48 45.70 -10.31
N LYS A 45 -0.68 46.75 -10.60
CA LYS A 45 -1.06 47.86 -11.46
C LYS A 45 -1.23 47.38 -12.90
N LYS A 46 -2.30 47.87 -13.56
CA LYS A 46 -2.51 47.65 -15.00
C LYS A 46 -1.47 48.47 -15.79
N LEU A 47 -0.77 47.84 -16.74
CA LEU A 47 0.36 48.47 -17.45
C LEU A 47 -0.08 49.63 -18.37
N TRP A 48 -1.25 49.49 -19.05
CA TRP A 48 -1.81 50.54 -19.92
C TRP A 48 -3.33 50.50 -19.93
N LYS A 49 -3.92 51.56 -20.51
CA LYS A 49 -5.39 51.68 -20.62
C LYS A 49 -6.00 50.55 -21.45
N GLN A 50 -7.27 50.26 -21.22
CA GLN A 50 -7.99 49.14 -21.86
C GLN A 50 -8.12 49.31 -23.39
N LYS A 51 -8.26 50.55 -23.87
CA LYS A 51 -8.41 50.93 -25.28
C LYS A 51 -7.58 52.17 -25.58
N GLY A 52 -7.33 52.49 -26.87
CA GLY A 52 -6.67 53.72 -27.30
C GLY A 52 -5.12 53.65 -27.32
N THR A 53 -4.52 52.47 -27.14
CA THR A 53 -3.05 52.30 -27.14
C THR A 53 -2.51 51.55 -28.34
N GLY A 54 -3.34 51.06 -29.25
CA GLY A 54 -2.94 50.22 -30.38
C GLY A 54 -2.32 48.87 -30.00
N ARG A 55 -2.21 48.56 -28.69
CA ARG A 55 -1.62 47.31 -28.16
C ARG A 55 -2.68 46.33 -27.73
N ALA A 56 -2.31 45.05 -27.62
CA ALA A 56 -3.16 44.01 -27.05
C ALA A 56 -3.60 44.38 -25.62
N ARG A 57 -4.83 44.03 -25.29
CA ARG A 57 -5.38 44.25 -23.92
C ARG A 57 -4.57 43.47 -22.88
N ILE A 58 -4.28 44.11 -21.77
CA ILE A 58 -3.51 43.52 -20.68
C ILE A 58 -4.24 43.65 -19.33
N GLY A 59 -4.11 42.68 -18.48
CA GLY A 59 -4.54 42.73 -17.08
C GLY A 59 -3.35 42.94 -16.14
N SER A 60 -2.64 41.89 -15.88
CA SER A 60 -1.53 41.87 -14.91
C SER A 60 -0.23 41.42 -15.55
N ILE A 61 0.90 42.02 -15.14
CA ILE A 61 2.24 41.61 -15.53
C ILE A 61 2.59 40.20 -15.08
N ARG A 62 1.90 39.69 -14.03
CA ARG A 62 2.06 38.34 -13.53
C ARG A 62 1.33 37.27 -14.36
N SER A 63 0.69 37.65 -15.47
CA SER A 63 0.02 36.73 -16.39
C SER A 63 1.04 35.73 -16.96
N PRO A 64 0.64 34.45 -17.19
CA PRO A 64 1.52 33.43 -17.77
C PRO A 64 2.01 33.76 -19.20
N LEU A 65 1.39 34.71 -19.86
CA LEU A 65 1.81 35.21 -21.19
C LEU A 65 3.13 36.01 -21.13
N TRP A 66 3.54 36.47 -19.96
CA TRP A 66 4.72 37.27 -19.77
C TRP A 66 5.87 36.42 -19.23
N ARG A 67 7.10 36.84 -19.59
CA ARG A 67 8.30 36.30 -18.94
C ARG A 67 8.20 36.58 -17.43
N HIS A 68 8.60 35.62 -16.62
CA HIS A 68 8.48 35.68 -15.15
C HIS A 68 7.02 35.72 -14.62
N GLY A 69 6.03 35.48 -15.48
CA GLY A 69 4.63 35.30 -15.06
C GLY A 69 4.38 33.95 -14.36
N GLY A 70 3.16 33.77 -13.87
CA GLY A 70 2.77 32.55 -13.18
C GLY A 70 2.59 31.34 -14.11
N THR A 71 2.80 30.15 -13.60
CA THR A 71 2.49 28.90 -14.32
C THR A 71 1.01 28.61 -14.23
N VAL A 72 0.38 28.20 -15.34
CA VAL A 72 -1.08 27.94 -15.40
C VAL A 72 -1.43 26.57 -14.79
N HIS A 73 -0.85 25.50 -15.34
CA HIS A 73 -1.15 24.11 -14.97
C HIS A 73 0.03 23.41 -14.28
N GLY A 74 0.80 24.18 -13.51
CA GLY A 74 1.92 23.59 -12.78
C GLY A 74 1.48 22.74 -11.58
N PRO A 75 2.35 21.86 -11.10
CA PRO A 75 2.08 21.01 -9.96
C PRO A 75 1.79 21.83 -8.70
N GLN A 76 0.84 21.37 -7.91
CA GLN A 76 0.53 21.93 -6.59
C GLN A 76 0.75 20.85 -5.53
N PRO A 77 1.12 21.22 -4.30
CA PRO A 77 1.26 20.26 -3.22
C PRO A 77 -0.04 19.50 -2.98
N ARG A 78 0.05 18.18 -2.93
CA ARG A 78 -1.09 17.31 -2.64
C ARG A 78 -0.65 16.04 -1.93
N SER A 79 -1.53 15.43 -1.16
CA SER A 79 -1.36 14.07 -0.69
C SER A 79 -1.60 13.09 -1.85
N TYR A 80 -0.78 12.03 -1.90
CA TYR A 80 -0.96 10.91 -2.83
C TYR A 80 -1.51 9.68 -2.12
N ASP A 81 -1.75 9.79 -0.82
CA ASP A 81 -2.37 8.75 -0.03
C ASP A 81 -3.85 8.61 -0.37
N TYR A 82 -4.32 7.36 -0.49
CA TYR A 82 -5.71 7.02 -0.74
C TYR A 82 -6.12 5.81 0.10
N ALA A 83 -7.40 5.68 0.41
CA ALA A 83 -7.91 4.59 1.22
C ALA A 83 -7.73 3.23 0.54
N PHE A 84 -7.06 2.30 1.21
CA PHE A 84 -6.89 0.93 0.74
C PHE A 84 -7.52 -0.06 1.74
N PRO A 85 -8.46 -0.92 1.32
CA PRO A 85 -9.15 -1.83 2.22
C PRO A 85 -8.20 -2.82 2.91
N LYS A 86 -8.28 -2.95 4.24
CA LYS A 86 -7.45 -3.90 5.00
C LYS A 86 -7.59 -5.34 4.52
N LYS A 87 -8.78 -5.77 4.10
CA LYS A 87 -9.02 -7.11 3.54
C LYS A 87 -8.19 -7.36 2.27
N LYS A 88 -8.06 -6.35 1.39
CA LYS A 88 -7.21 -6.40 0.19
C LYS A 88 -5.73 -6.51 0.58
N LEU A 89 -5.27 -5.68 1.53
CA LEU A 89 -3.88 -5.70 2.00
C LEU A 89 -3.48 -7.08 2.54
N LEU A 90 -4.32 -7.70 3.38
CA LEU A 90 -4.07 -9.04 3.92
C LEU A 90 -4.11 -10.12 2.83
N GLY A 91 -4.99 -9.96 1.82
CA GLY A 91 -4.99 -10.82 0.64
C GLY A 91 -3.70 -10.72 -0.17
N ALA A 92 -3.20 -9.48 -0.40
CA ALA A 92 -1.93 -9.23 -1.06
C ALA A 92 -0.75 -9.81 -0.28
N LEU A 93 -0.78 -9.73 1.07
CA LEU A 93 0.27 -10.30 1.92
C LEU A 93 0.34 -11.82 1.79
N ARG A 94 -0.81 -12.51 1.74
CA ARG A 94 -0.87 -13.96 1.47
C ARG A 94 -0.28 -14.30 0.11
N SER A 95 -0.68 -13.56 -0.93
CA SER A 95 -0.15 -13.76 -2.29
C SER A 95 1.36 -13.54 -2.37
N ALA A 96 1.91 -12.52 -1.64
CA ALA A 96 3.35 -12.27 -1.59
C ALA A 96 4.11 -13.43 -0.92
N LEU A 97 3.59 -13.94 0.20
CA LEU A 97 4.18 -15.08 0.90
C LEU A 97 4.12 -16.35 0.04
N ALA A 98 2.99 -16.62 -0.61
CA ALA A 98 2.81 -17.76 -1.51
C ALA A 98 3.79 -17.72 -2.69
N ALA A 99 3.99 -16.54 -3.30
CA ALA A 99 4.94 -16.36 -4.39
C ALA A 99 6.38 -16.66 -3.94
N LYS A 100 6.80 -16.12 -2.78
CA LYS A 100 8.15 -16.38 -2.24
C LYS A 100 8.36 -17.84 -1.82
N PHE A 101 7.32 -18.48 -1.34
CA PHE A 101 7.36 -19.91 -1.01
C PHE A 101 7.50 -20.76 -2.28
N ALA A 102 6.71 -20.48 -3.31
CA ALA A 102 6.80 -21.18 -4.60
C ALA A 102 8.18 -21.03 -5.26
N ASP A 103 8.79 -19.84 -5.15
CA ASP A 103 10.14 -19.56 -5.64
C ASP A 103 11.26 -20.22 -4.79
N GLY A 104 10.96 -20.82 -3.64
CA GLY A 104 11.96 -21.35 -2.72
C GLY A 104 12.84 -20.29 -2.05
N LYS A 105 12.40 -19.03 -2.03
CA LYS A 105 13.14 -17.87 -1.48
C LYS A 105 12.71 -17.50 -0.06
N LEU A 106 11.85 -18.31 0.57
CA LEU A 106 11.41 -18.16 1.94
C LEU A 106 12.17 -19.12 2.84
N LEU A 107 12.90 -18.58 3.80
CA LEU A 107 13.68 -19.35 4.78
C LEU A 107 13.11 -19.13 6.19
N VAL A 108 13.16 -20.17 7.00
CA VAL A 108 12.72 -20.09 8.40
C VAL A 108 13.89 -20.51 9.29
N VAL A 109 14.21 -19.66 10.26
CA VAL A 109 15.23 -19.93 11.30
C VAL A 109 14.55 -19.99 12.66
N THR A 110 15.12 -20.75 13.59
CA THR A 110 14.55 -20.91 14.93
C THR A 110 14.49 -19.57 15.68
N SER A 111 15.63 -18.86 15.72
CA SER A 111 15.76 -17.54 16.36
C SER A 111 16.94 -16.78 15.77
N PHE A 112 16.93 -15.45 15.91
CA PHE A 112 18.07 -14.59 15.58
C PHE A 112 18.82 -14.23 16.85
N GLU A 113 19.75 -15.09 17.26
CA GLU A 113 20.59 -14.82 18.44
C GLU A 113 21.93 -14.24 18.02
N VAL A 114 22.13 -12.95 18.33
CA VAL A 114 23.38 -12.25 18.09
C VAL A 114 23.97 -11.82 19.42
N LYS A 115 25.06 -12.49 19.86
CA LYS A 115 25.72 -12.21 21.15
C LYS A 115 26.38 -10.84 21.18
N GLU A 116 27.05 -10.45 20.09
CA GLU A 116 27.77 -9.19 19.97
C GLU A 116 27.31 -8.41 18.78
N PRO A 117 27.13 -7.06 18.84
CA PRO A 117 26.69 -6.24 17.74
C PRO A 117 27.81 -5.99 16.71
N LYS A 118 28.27 -7.06 16.05
CA LYS A 118 29.33 -7.02 15.03
C LYS A 118 28.79 -7.40 13.65
N THR A 119 28.89 -6.50 12.69
CA THR A 119 28.45 -6.71 11.30
C THR A 119 29.18 -7.85 10.59
N LYS A 120 30.48 -8.04 10.89
CA LYS A 120 31.31 -9.12 10.31
C LYS A 120 30.76 -10.50 10.65
N LEU A 121 30.51 -10.75 11.95
CA LEU A 121 29.97 -12.04 12.40
C LEU A 121 28.60 -12.32 11.82
N PHE A 122 27.77 -11.30 11.74
CA PHE A 122 26.44 -11.43 11.16
C PHE A 122 26.49 -11.72 9.65
N ARG A 123 27.38 -11.08 8.91
CA ARG A 123 27.61 -11.35 7.49
C ARG A 123 28.12 -12.78 7.24
N GLU A 124 29.00 -13.29 8.09
CA GLU A 124 29.46 -14.69 8.05
C GLU A 124 28.30 -15.67 8.29
N ALA A 125 27.41 -15.36 9.25
CA ALA A 125 26.21 -16.15 9.53
C ALA A 125 25.25 -16.19 8.35
N LEU A 126 25.01 -15.05 7.69
CA LEU A 126 24.21 -15.00 6.46
C LEU A 126 24.83 -15.80 5.31
N GLY A 127 26.15 -15.76 5.16
CA GLY A 127 26.86 -16.57 4.17
C GLY A 127 26.66 -18.07 4.38
N LYS A 128 26.58 -18.55 5.64
CA LYS A 128 26.26 -19.95 5.95
C LYS A 128 24.84 -20.35 5.54
N LEU A 129 23.89 -19.41 5.55
CA LEU A 129 22.53 -19.65 5.06
C LEU A 129 22.42 -19.67 3.53
N LYS A 130 23.53 -19.45 2.82
CA LYS A 130 23.58 -19.39 1.34
C LYS A 130 22.57 -18.42 0.73
N VAL A 131 22.34 -17.30 1.42
CA VAL A 131 21.42 -16.26 0.97
C VAL A 131 22.21 -15.27 0.11
N GLU A 132 21.96 -15.31 -1.21
CA GLU A 132 22.60 -14.42 -2.18
C GLU A 132 21.65 -13.26 -2.53
N GLY A 133 22.17 -12.04 -2.58
CA GLY A 133 21.39 -10.85 -2.95
C GLY A 133 20.73 -10.14 -1.77
N THR A 134 19.61 -9.46 -2.05
CA THR A 134 18.91 -8.66 -1.05
C THR A 134 18.05 -9.52 -0.13
N THR A 135 18.10 -9.24 1.17
CA THR A 135 17.47 -10.09 2.20
C THR A 135 16.60 -9.29 3.14
N LEU A 136 15.39 -9.76 3.36
CA LEU A 136 14.49 -9.26 4.40
C LEU A 136 14.55 -10.20 5.62
N LEU A 137 14.85 -9.65 6.80
CA LEU A 137 14.76 -10.36 8.07
C LEU A 137 13.45 -9.97 8.75
N VAL A 138 12.73 -10.95 9.27
CA VAL A 138 11.48 -10.71 9.99
C VAL A 138 11.56 -11.34 11.37
N ASP A 139 11.49 -10.49 12.41
CA ASP A 139 11.50 -10.91 13.82
C ASP A 139 10.25 -10.41 14.56
N ILE A 140 9.97 -10.95 15.72
CA ILE A 140 8.81 -10.53 16.53
C ILE A 140 9.00 -9.12 17.07
N SER A 141 10.17 -8.85 17.65
CA SER A 141 10.47 -7.59 18.34
C SER A 141 11.91 -7.17 18.08
N THR A 142 12.08 -6.08 17.37
CA THR A 142 13.40 -5.43 17.22
C THR A 142 13.88 -4.80 18.54
N ALA A 143 12.97 -4.48 19.47
CA ALA A 143 13.33 -3.84 20.73
C ALA A 143 14.08 -4.78 21.70
N GLU A 144 13.78 -6.08 21.64
CA GLU A 144 14.44 -7.10 22.46
C GLU A 144 15.80 -7.48 21.90
N ASN A 145 15.97 -7.42 20.57
CA ASN A 145 17.18 -7.81 19.85
C ASN A 145 17.99 -6.61 19.32
N LYS A 146 18.36 -5.65 20.20
CA LYS A 146 19.17 -4.48 19.80
C LYS A 146 20.49 -4.87 19.11
N ASN A 147 21.11 -5.97 19.52
CA ASN A 147 22.32 -6.47 18.88
C ASN A 147 22.10 -6.87 17.43
N LEU A 148 20.94 -7.46 17.11
CA LEU A 148 20.55 -7.81 15.76
C LEU A 148 20.36 -6.55 14.89
N GLU A 149 19.66 -5.53 15.41
CA GLU A 149 19.46 -4.26 14.72
C GLU A 149 20.79 -3.56 14.42
N LEU A 150 21.69 -3.46 15.42
CA LEU A 150 22.98 -2.83 15.26
C LEU A 150 23.92 -3.58 14.31
N SER A 151 23.84 -4.92 14.26
CA SER A 151 24.68 -5.74 13.38
C SER A 151 24.14 -5.81 11.95
N SER A 152 22.82 -5.66 11.73
CA SER A 152 22.18 -5.77 10.43
C SER A 152 22.10 -4.45 9.66
N ARG A 153 21.83 -3.31 10.32
CA ARG A 153 21.51 -2.02 9.70
C ARG A 153 22.57 -1.44 8.76
N ASN A 154 23.86 -1.79 8.96
CA ASN A 154 24.98 -1.31 8.14
C ASN A 154 25.30 -2.23 6.94
N ILE A 155 24.56 -3.31 6.76
CA ILE A 155 24.77 -4.24 5.64
C ILE A 155 23.86 -3.80 4.49
N ASP A 156 24.46 -3.49 3.34
CA ASP A 156 23.72 -3.12 2.16
C ASP A 156 22.86 -4.29 1.66
N GLY A 157 21.63 -3.98 1.20
CA GLY A 157 20.68 -4.97 0.75
C GLY A 157 19.98 -5.79 1.83
N LEU A 158 20.18 -5.45 3.11
CA LEU A 158 19.54 -6.09 4.25
C LEU A 158 18.59 -5.15 4.96
N GLU A 159 17.38 -5.61 5.26
CA GLU A 159 16.40 -4.87 6.06
C GLU A 159 15.82 -5.76 7.14
N LEU A 160 15.67 -5.22 8.35
CA LEU A 160 15.02 -5.87 9.47
C LEU A 160 13.67 -5.25 9.74
N VAL A 161 12.61 -6.05 9.68
CA VAL A 161 11.21 -5.61 9.86
C VAL A 161 10.53 -6.46 10.92
N ARG A 162 9.66 -5.86 11.72
CA ARG A 162 8.84 -6.57 12.70
C ARG A 162 7.73 -7.36 12.03
N ALA A 163 7.35 -8.50 12.58
CA ALA A 163 6.26 -9.33 12.06
C ALA A 163 4.93 -8.56 11.86
N ASN A 164 4.65 -7.57 12.73
CA ASN A 164 3.45 -6.76 12.64
C ASN A 164 3.50 -5.67 11.54
N GLU A 165 4.70 -5.30 11.10
CA GLU A 165 4.96 -4.22 10.12
C GLU A 165 5.23 -4.77 8.72
N VAL A 166 5.22 -6.10 8.56
CA VAL A 166 5.45 -6.74 7.28
C VAL A 166 4.37 -6.34 6.28
N HIS A 167 4.81 -5.73 5.19
CA HIS A 167 3.94 -5.31 4.09
C HIS A 167 4.30 -6.10 2.81
N PRO A 168 3.36 -6.36 1.89
CA PRO A 168 3.66 -6.99 0.60
C PRO A 168 4.83 -6.37 -0.15
N TYR A 169 4.99 -5.04 -0.04
CA TYR A 169 6.11 -4.31 -0.63
C TYR A 169 7.48 -4.80 -0.12
N HIS A 170 7.64 -5.00 1.20
CA HIS A 170 8.90 -5.48 1.77
C HIS A 170 9.21 -6.89 1.25
N ILE A 171 8.23 -7.80 1.27
CA ILE A 171 8.40 -9.18 0.80
C ILE A 171 8.81 -9.22 -0.69
N MET A 172 8.18 -8.41 -1.54
CA MET A 172 8.46 -8.42 -2.99
C MET A 172 9.74 -7.68 -3.37
N ARG A 173 10.16 -6.69 -2.57
CA ARG A 173 11.38 -5.91 -2.83
C ARG A 173 12.65 -6.74 -2.68
N TYR A 174 12.70 -7.60 -1.66
CA TYR A 174 13.88 -8.40 -1.33
C TYR A 174 13.82 -9.76 -2.03
N THR A 175 15.01 -10.26 -2.45
CA THR A 175 15.12 -11.56 -3.12
C THR A 175 14.78 -12.69 -2.16
N HIS A 176 15.40 -12.69 -0.98
CA HIS A 176 15.17 -13.69 0.06
C HIS A 176 14.45 -13.10 1.25
N VAL A 177 13.59 -13.88 1.88
CA VAL A 177 12.89 -13.52 3.11
C VAL A 177 13.20 -14.56 4.17
N VAL A 178 13.79 -14.13 5.29
CA VAL A 178 14.15 -14.98 6.40
C VAL A 178 13.29 -14.64 7.60
N PHE A 179 12.45 -15.57 8.02
CA PHE A 179 11.59 -15.43 9.19
C PHE A 179 12.21 -16.13 10.40
N ALA A 180 12.13 -15.49 11.57
CA ALA A 180 12.20 -16.22 12.83
C ALA A 180 10.93 -17.07 12.98
N GLN A 181 11.07 -18.31 13.44
CA GLN A 181 9.92 -19.23 13.61
C GLN A 181 8.76 -18.56 14.37
N PRO A 182 8.95 -17.95 15.55
CA PRO A 182 7.87 -17.33 16.30
C PRO A 182 7.25 -16.12 15.59
N ALA A 183 8.01 -15.43 14.72
CA ALA A 183 7.48 -14.32 13.91
C ALA A 183 6.54 -14.85 12.80
N LEU A 184 6.90 -15.95 12.16
CA LEU A 184 6.07 -16.58 11.13
C LEU A 184 4.78 -17.16 11.73
N GLU A 185 4.84 -17.81 12.89
CA GLU A 185 3.67 -18.34 13.61
C GLU A 185 2.67 -17.21 13.92
N LYS A 186 3.16 -16.12 14.51
CA LYS A 186 2.34 -14.95 14.81
C LYS A 186 1.68 -14.35 13.56
N LEU A 187 2.41 -14.28 12.45
CA LEU A 187 1.89 -13.78 11.17
C LEU A 187 0.82 -14.73 10.60
N GLN A 188 1.06 -16.04 10.63
CA GLN A 188 0.08 -17.04 10.20
C GLN A 188 -1.21 -16.97 11.00
N ASP A 189 -1.14 -16.84 12.31
CA ASP A 189 -2.31 -16.73 13.17
C ASP A 189 -3.14 -15.48 12.89
N ALA A 190 -2.47 -14.36 12.64
CA ALA A 190 -3.14 -13.11 12.26
C ALA A 190 -3.85 -13.25 10.90
N LEU A 191 -3.25 -13.93 9.95
CA LEU A 191 -3.82 -14.17 8.62
C LEU A 191 -4.95 -15.21 8.65
N ARG A 192 -4.85 -16.27 9.48
CA ARG A 192 -5.92 -17.29 9.68
C ARG A 192 -7.18 -16.67 10.27
N LYS A 193 -7.06 -15.88 11.34
CA LYS A 193 -8.19 -15.18 11.99
C LYS A 193 -9.01 -14.37 11.00
N THR A 194 -8.35 -13.74 10.05
CA THR A 194 -9.02 -12.95 9.01
C THR A 194 -9.71 -13.83 7.96
N SER A 195 -9.23 -15.05 7.71
CA SER A 195 -9.84 -16.01 6.80
C SER A 195 -11.10 -16.66 7.41
N SER A 196 -11.06 -17.00 8.71
CA SER A 196 -12.20 -17.63 9.39
C SER A 196 -13.44 -16.72 9.43
N ASN A 197 -13.26 -15.42 9.62
CA ASN A 197 -14.37 -14.46 9.56
C ASN A 197 -15.08 -14.42 8.20
N ARG A 198 -14.42 -14.81 7.10
CA ARG A 198 -15.06 -14.90 5.79
C ARG A 198 -15.97 -16.11 5.64
N ARG A 199 -15.66 -17.22 6.32
CA ARG A 199 -16.48 -18.45 6.25
C ARG A 199 -17.82 -18.28 6.98
N HIS A 200 -17.84 -17.51 8.07
CA HIS A 200 -19.08 -17.19 8.77
C HIS A 200 -19.98 -16.18 8.02
N GLU A 201 -19.39 -15.29 7.18
CA GLU A 201 -20.17 -14.38 6.32
C GLU A 201 -20.69 -15.08 5.04
N ALA A 202 -20.20 -16.26 4.71
CA ALA A 202 -20.57 -17.07 3.54
C ALA A 202 -21.47 -18.26 3.86
N GLU A 203 -22.19 -18.26 5.00
CA GLU A 203 -23.29 -19.20 5.19
C GLU A 203 -24.34 -19.01 4.08
N PRO A 204 -24.81 -20.09 3.45
CA PRO A 204 -25.69 -19.97 2.32
C PRO A 204 -26.95 -19.21 2.74
N VAL A 205 -27.23 -18.15 1.99
CA VAL A 205 -28.52 -17.45 2.09
C VAL A 205 -29.57 -18.50 1.80
N GLU A 206 -30.25 -19.02 2.83
CA GLU A 206 -31.44 -19.84 2.67
C GLU A 206 -32.36 -19.12 1.68
N GLU A 207 -32.64 -19.77 0.58
CA GLU A 207 -33.62 -19.30 -0.40
C GLU A 207 -34.90 -18.95 0.35
N LYS A 208 -35.11 -17.68 0.63
CA LYS A 208 -36.38 -17.17 1.13
C LYS A 208 -37.42 -17.55 0.09
N LYS A 209 -38.17 -18.62 0.36
CA LYS A 209 -39.32 -19.03 -0.43
C LYS A 209 -40.11 -17.81 -0.84
N LYS A 210 -40.15 -17.52 -2.15
CA LYS A 210 -40.92 -16.43 -2.74
C LYS A 210 -42.36 -16.55 -2.23
N LYS A 211 -42.81 -15.59 -1.43
CA LYS A 211 -44.22 -15.47 -1.06
C LYS A 211 -45.04 -15.32 -2.36
N PRO A 212 -46.13 -16.05 -2.53
CA PRO A 212 -46.95 -15.96 -3.76
C PRO A 212 -47.45 -14.53 -3.93
N ALA A 213 -47.36 -14.03 -5.15
CA ALA A 213 -47.79 -12.70 -5.53
C ALA A 213 -49.28 -12.50 -5.15
N ARG A 214 -49.52 -11.50 -4.32
CA ARG A 214 -50.84 -11.05 -3.92
C ARG A 214 -51.59 -10.54 -5.16
N ARG A 215 -52.63 -11.31 -5.64
CA ARG A 215 -53.47 -10.92 -6.75
C ARG A 215 -54.12 -9.58 -6.43
N LEU A 216 -53.80 -8.55 -7.22
CA LEU A 216 -54.55 -7.27 -7.23
C LEU A 216 -56.00 -7.55 -7.66
N GLY A 217 -56.92 -7.21 -6.76
CA GLY A 217 -58.34 -7.27 -7.02
C GLY A 217 -58.74 -6.33 -8.16
N LYS A 218 -59.57 -6.86 -9.04
CA LYS A 218 -60.20 -6.12 -10.16
C LYS A 218 -60.98 -4.92 -9.62
N THR A 219 -60.60 -3.74 -9.97
CA THR A 219 -61.41 -2.52 -9.79
C THR A 219 -62.63 -2.59 -10.69
N LYS A 220 -63.80 -2.63 -10.10
CA LYS A 220 -65.08 -2.51 -10.78
C LYS A 220 -65.20 -1.07 -11.29
N THR A 221 -65.27 -0.90 -12.60
CA THR A 221 -65.78 0.27 -13.29
C THR A 221 -67.24 0.47 -12.95
N LYS A 222 -67.63 1.53 -12.31
CA LYS A 222 -68.99 2.07 -12.29
C LYS A 222 -69.12 3.11 -13.42
N ALA A 223 -69.78 2.69 -14.49
CA ALA A 223 -70.49 3.61 -15.38
C ALA A 223 -71.91 3.76 -14.83
N GLU A 224 -72.44 4.95 -14.97
CA GLU A 224 -73.86 5.41 -14.98
C GLU A 224 -73.98 6.74 -14.23
N VAL A 225 -74.37 7.71 -14.85
CA VAL A 225 -75.58 8.29 -15.43
C VAL A 225 -75.91 9.59 -14.72
N ALA A 226 -76.04 10.61 -15.39
CA ALA A 226 -77.03 11.63 -15.67
C ALA A 226 -76.39 12.98 -15.97
#